data_8473ac378aa886a44d65524f37c1529b
#
_entry.id   8473ac378aa886a44d65524f37c1529b
#
_cell.length_a   1.000
_cell.length_b   1.000
_cell.length_c   1.000
_cell.angle_alpha   90.00
_cell.angle_beta   90.00
_cell.angle_gamma   90.00
#
_symmetry.space_group_name_H-M   'P 1'
#
loop_
_entity.id
_entity.type
_entity.pdbx_description
1 polymer ?
#
loop_
_entity_poly.entity_id
_entity_poly.type
_entity_poly.pdbx_seq_one_letter_code
_entity_poly.pdbx_strand_id
1 'polypeptide(L)'
;MVACNFFYQEKHSKSFEQLLESYFQESLELYRINATFMGDERYNDTLPDFLSQEFEAKKRHFYAFYIDRLFHYEDQHLTSDELLSKKILLRDLELELKGMTFNKDLMPIDQMWAFHLTMGQLASGKGAQPFVTPQDYRNWLVRLEGYLNWMSSAEDKMKEGMEKGYILPKSLIKKVIPQLAAMTGSEVSDHLFYSPIKNLPEGFTAEE
;
A
#
# COMPACT_ATOMS: atom_id res chain seq x y z
N MET A 1 17.58 -42.81 -13.38
CA MET A 1 16.31 -42.15 -13.08
C MET A 1 16.39 -41.17 -11.90
N VAL A 2 17.11 -41.48 -10.81
CA VAL A 2 17.15 -40.60 -9.61
C VAL A 2 17.87 -39.26 -9.88
N ALA A 3 18.97 -39.24 -10.65
CA ALA A 3 19.70 -38.00 -10.96
C ALA A 3 18.91 -37.01 -11.84
N CYS A 4 18.17 -37.50 -12.84
CA CYS A 4 17.30 -36.64 -13.68
C CYS A 4 16.18 -35.94 -12.88
N ASN A 5 15.60 -36.64 -11.90
CA ASN A 5 14.57 -36.07 -11.05
C ASN A 5 15.14 -34.97 -10.12
N PHE A 6 16.36 -35.16 -9.63
CA PHE A 6 17.03 -34.19 -8.74
C PHE A 6 17.35 -32.87 -9.49
N PHE A 7 17.91 -32.94 -10.69
CA PHE A 7 18.20 -31.75 -11.52
C PHE A 7 16.90 -31.04 -11.96
N TYR A 8 15.86 -31.80 -12.26
CA TYR A 8 14.55 -31.22 -12.63
C TYR A 8 13.92 -30.50 -11.44
N GLN A 9 13.93 -31.11 -10.25
CA GLN A 9 13.42 -30.51 -9.03
C GLN A 9 14.19 -29.25 -8.62
N GLU A 10 15.54 -29.27 -8.70
CA GLU A 10 16.39 -28.11 -8.41
C GLU A 10 16.13 -26.94 -9.38
N LYS A 11 15.91 -27.22 -10.66
CA LYS A 11 15.58 -26.19 -11.66
C LYS A 11 14.19 -25.58 -11.43
N HIS A 12 13.19 -26.39 -11.05
CA HIS A 12 11.86 -25.94 -10.72
C HIS A 12 11.83 -25.11 -9.43
N SER A 13 12.56 -25.52 -8.41
CA SER A 13 12.71 -24.78 -7.15
C SER A 13 13.29 -23.39 -7.38
N LYS A 14 14.39 -23.25 -8.09
CA LYS A 14 14.97 -21.93 -8.45
C LYS A 14 13.99 -21.05 -9.23
N SER A 15 13.20 -21.64 -10.12
CA SER A 15 12.19 -20.92 -10.90
C SER A 15 11.03 -20.47 -10.01
N PHE A 16 10.63 -21.25 -9.01
CA PHE A 16 9.57 -20.91 -8.07
C PHE A 16 10.02 -19.80 -7.10
N GLU A 17 11.25 -19.86 -6.59
CA GLU A 17 11.83 -18.77 -5.77
C GLU A 17 11.87 -17.45 -6.56
N GLN A 18 12.25 -17.50 -7.85
CA GLN A 18 12.23 -16.32 -8.71
C GLN A 18 10.80 -15.75 -8.90
N LEU A 19 9.79 -16.61 -9.01
CA LEU A 19 8.41 -16.18 -9.07
C LEU A 19 7.99 -15.46 -7.79
N LEU A 20 8.34 -16.00 -6.62
CA LEU A 20 8.03 -15.37 -5.32
C LEU A 20 8.75 -14.03 -5.16
N GLU A 21 10.01 -13.96 -5.57
CA GLU A 21 10.77 -12.70 -5.55
C GLU A 21 10.17 -11.67 -6.49
N SER A 22 9.80 -12.05 -7.71
CA SER A 22 9.11 -11.15 -8.64
C SER A 22 7.80 -10.65 -8.08
N TYR A 23 6.99 -11.54 -7.49
CA TYR A 23 5.76 -11.17 -6.80
C TYR A 23 6.02 -10.14 -5.70
N PHE A 24 7.04 -10.38 -4.88
CA PHE A 24 7.38 -9.48 -3.79
C PHE A 24 7.77 -8.09 -4.32
N GLN A 25 8.69 -8.02 -5.28
CA GLN A 25 9.16 -6.75 -5.85
C GLN A 25 8.03 -5.98 -6.56
N GLU A 26 7.23 -6.65 -7.36
CA GLU A 26 6.09 -6.03 -8.06
C GLU A 26 4.97 -5.63 -7.08
N SER A 27 4.79 -6.38 -5.98
CA SER A 27 3.85 -5.99 -4.92
C SER A 27 4.27 -4.70 -4.22
N LEU A 28 5.58 -4.47 -4.01
CA LEU A 28 6.10 -3.22 -3.46
C LEU A 28 5.92 -2.05 -4.43
N GLU A 29 6.07 -2.29 -5.73
CA GLU A 29 5.79 -1.29 -6.76
C GLU A 29 4.30 -0.92 -6.80
N LEU A 30 3.42 -1.90 -6.66
CA LEU A 30 1.97 -1.68 -6.62
C LEU A 30 1.55 -0.97 -5.32
N TYR A 31 2.05 -1.42 -4.18
CA TYR A 31 1.72 -0.90 -2.86
C TYR A 31 2.89 -0.13 -2.23
N ARG A 32 3.26 1.00 -2.82
CA ARG A 32 4.46 1.79 -2.51
C ARG A 32 4.57 2.23 -1.05
N ILE A 33 3.44 2.41 -0.37
CA ILE A 33 3.44 2.69 1.07
C ILE A 33 3.96 1.49 1.88
N ASN A 34 3.68 0.26 1.44
CA ASN A 34 4.21 -0.93 2.10
C ASN A 34 5.74 -1.00 1.97
N ALA A 35 6.29 -0.59 0.82
CA ALA A 35 7.74 -0.47 0.63
C ALA A 35 8.36 0.48 1.67
N THR A 36 7.77 1.66 1.86
CA THR A 36 8.21 2.61 2.91
C THR A 36 8.17 1.98 4.30
N PHE A 37 7.09 1.26 4.66
CA PHE A 37 7.00 0.58 5.97
C PHE A 37 8.02 -0.56 6.14
N MET A 38 8.50 -1.14 5.05
CA MET A 38 9.57 -2.16 5.05
C MET A 38 10.98 -1.55 5.02
N GLY A 39 11.10 -0.22 4.97
CA GLY A 39 12.39 0.48 4.88
C GLY A 39 12.98 0.51 3.46
N ASP A 40 12.17 0.22 2.44
CA ASP A 40 12.57 0.34 1.04
C ASP A 40 12.29 1.77 0.55
N GLU A 41 13.34 2.52 0.31
CA GLU A 41 13.28 3.95 -0.01
C GLU A 41 12.92 4.26 -1.47
N ARG A 42 12.89 3.25 -2.36
CA ARG A 42 12.67 3.41 -3.80
C ARG A 42 11.39 4.18 -4.16
N TYR A 43 10.40 4.15 -3.28
CA TYR A 43 9.07 4.69 -3.53
C TYR A 43 8.64 5.76 -2.50
N ASN A 44 9.58 6.35 -1.75
CA ASN A 44 9.28 7.33 -0.71
C ASN A 44 8.73 8.65 -1.26
N ASP A 45 8.87 8.88 -2.55
CA ASP A 45 8.40 10.07 -3.29
C ASP A 45 7.05 9.88 -3.99
N THR A 46 6.42 8.70 -3.87
CA THR A 46 5.24 8.42 -4.67
C THR A 46 4.08 7.89 -3.84
N LEU A 47 2.87 8.24 -4.28
CA LEU A 47 1.62 7.69 -3.77
C LEU A 47 0.64 7.54 -4.93
N PRO A 48 0.36 6.30 -5.38
CA PRO A 48 -0.67 6.09 -6.39
C PRO A 48 -2.07 6.34 -5.80
N ASP A 49 -2.98 6.82 -6.62
CA ASP A 49 -4.38 6.89 -6.26
C ASP A 49 -5.02 5.50 -6.35
N PHE A 50 -4.98 4.77 -5.23
CA PHE A 50 -5.48 3.40 -5.15
C PHE A 50 -7.01 3.28 -5.07
N LEU A 51 -7.74 4.40 -5.12
CA LEU A 51 -9.20 4.45 -5.30
C LEU A 51 -9.61 4.64 -6.77
N SER A 52 -8.65 4.92 -7.66
CA SER A 52 -8.91 5.11 -9.09
C SER A 52 -9.27 3.79 -9.79
N GLN A 53 -10.07 3.89 -10.85
CA GLN A 53 -10.39 2.72 -11.70
C GLN A 53 -9.15 2.13 -12.37
N GLU A 54 -8.17 2.97 -12.72
CA GLU A 54 -6.91 2.51 -13.31
C GLU A 54 -6.14 1.63 -12.31
N PHE A 55 -6.05 2.06 -11.06
CA PHE A 55 -5.38 1.27 -10.04
C PHE A 55 -6.13 -0.03 -9.71
N GLU A 56 -7.47 0.00 -9.71
CA GLU A 56 -8.28 -1.21 -9.56
C GLU A 56 -8.00 -2.22 -10.68
N ALA A 57 -7.93 -1.75 -11.94
CA ALA A 57 -7.59 -2.60 -13.07
C ALA A 57 -6.17 -3.19 -12.94
N LYS A 58 -5.18 -2.40 -12.51
CA LYS A 58 -3.81 -2.87 -12.23
C LYS A 58 -3.79 -3.95 -11.15
N LYS A 59 -4.50 -3.75 -10.04
CA LYS A 59 -4.61 -4.77 -8.97
C LYS A 59 -5.21 -6.07 -9.48
N ARG A 60 -6.31 -5.98 -10.20
CA ARG A 60 -7.00 -7.15 -10.77
C ARG A 60 -6.08 -7.93 -11.70
N HIS A 61 -5.37 -7.22 -12.59
CA HIS A 61 -4.39 -7.83 -13.48
C HIS A 61 -3.26 -8.50 -12.72
N PHE A 62 -2.66 -7.82 -11.74
CA PHE A 62 -1.59 -8.33 -10.90
C PHE A 62 -1.99 -9.63 -10.18
N TYR A 63 -3.13 -9.65 -9.53
CA TYR A 63 -3.60 -10.85 -8.82
C TYR A 63 -3.88 -12.00 -9.77
N ALA A 64 -4.60 -11.74 -10.88
CA ALA A 64 -4.91 -12.77 -11.87
C ALA A 64 -3.63 -13.34 -12.52
N PHE A 65 -2.65 -12.49 -12.81
CA PHE A 65 -1.37 -12.89 -13.38
C PHE A 65 -0.62 -13.86 -12.45
N TYR A 66 -0.48 -13.52 -11.16
CA TYR A 66 0.24 -14.40 -10.24
C TYR A 66 -0.53 -15.67 -9.89
N ILE A 67 -1.85 -15.65 -9.85
CA ILE A 67 -2.66 -16.86 -9.74
C ILE A 67 -2.38 -17.80 -10.92
N ASP A 68 -2.43 -17.29 -12.15
CA ASP A 68 -2.13 -18.08 -13.35
C ASP A 68 -0.72 -18.67 -13.29
N ARG A 69 0.29 -17.87 -12.91
CA ARG A 69 1.68 -18.34 -12.79
C ARG A 69 1.83 -19.42 -11.73
N LEU A 70 1.16 -19.33 -10.59
CA LEU A 70 1.23 -20.33 -9.52
C LEU A 70 0.65 -21.67 -9.97
N PHE A 71 -0.37 -21.69 -10.82
CA PHE A 71 -0.94 -22.94 -11.37
C PHE A 71 0.01 -23.69 -12.31
N HIS A 72 1.01 -23.05 -12.88
CA HIS A 72 2.01 -23.72 -13.72
C HIS A 72 3.04 -24.55 -12.92
N TYR A 73 3.07 -24.42 -11.61
CA TYR A 73 3.93 -25.24 -10.74
C TYR A 73 3.16 -26.40 -10.15
N GLU A 74 3.47 -27.62 -10.59
CA GLU A 74 2.82 -28.83 -10.09
C GLU A 74 3.29 -29.14 -8.66
N ASP A 75 2.35 -29.45 -7.75
CA ASP A 75 2.61 -29.63 -6.32
C ASP A 75 3.65 -30.71 -6.04
N GLN A 76 3.73 -31.76 -6.87
CA GLN A 76 4.67 -32.88 -6.73
C GLN A 76 6.13 -32.50 -7.00
N HIS A 77 6.38 -31.34 -7.64
CA HIS A 77 7.72 -30.87 -7.97
C HIS A 77 8.23 -29.80 -6.99
N LEU A 78 7.41 -29.41 -6.02
CA LEU A 78 7.75 -28.45 -4.98
C LEU A 78 8.17 -29.16 -3.69
N THR A 79 9.09 -28.55 -2.97
CA THR A 79 9.37 -28.93 -1.58
C THR A 79 8.16 -28.64 -0.68
N SER A 80 8.17 -29.15 0.53
CA SER A 80 7.09 -28.90 1.51
C SER A 80 6.89 -27.41 1.80
N ASP A 81 7.98 -26.65 1.91
CA ASP A 81 7.96 -25.22 2.21
C ASP A 81 7.49 -24.38 1.02
N GLU A 82 7.93 -24.76 -0.19
CA GLU A 82 7.45 -24.13 -1.43
C GLU A 82 5.97 -24.39 -1.67
N LEU A 83 5.51 -25.62 -1.42
CA LEU A 83 4.12 -25.98 -1.52
C LEU A 83 3.26 -25.19 -0.53
N LEU A 84 3.76 -25.02 0.70
CA LEU A 84 3.09 -24.18 1.70
C LEU A 84 3.01 -22.72 1.23
N SER A 85 4.13 -22.17 0.77
CA SER A 85 4.21 -20.80 0.23
C SER A 85 3.26 -20.59 -0.95
N LYS A 86 3.22 -21.54 -1.91
CA LYS A 86 2.28 -21.54 -3.02
C LYS A 86 0.83 -21.49 -2.55
N LYS A 87 0.46 -22.36 -1.59
CA LYS A 87 -0.93 -22.44 -1.09
C LYS A 87 -1.35 -21.18 -0.35
N ILE A 88 -0.45 -20.58 0.44
CA ILE A 88 -0.72 -19.32 1.14
C ILE A 88 -0.91 -18.22 0.13
N LEU A 89 0.04 -18.02 -0.78
CA LEU A 89 -0.01 -16.94 -1.77
C LEU A 89 -1.24 -17.08 -2.69
N LEU A 90 -1.55 -18.29 -3.18
CA LEU A 90 -2.72 -18.52 -4.01
C LEU A 90 -4.02 -18.14 -3.28
N ARG A 91 -4.15 -18.59 -2.01
CA ARG A 91 -5.29 -18.23 -1.18
C ARG A 91 -5.43 -16.72 -0.99
N ASP A 92 -4.33 -16.03 -0.69
CA ASP A 92 -4.34 -14.59 -0.45
C ASP A 92 -4.74 -13.83 -1.72
N LEU A 93 -4.21 -14.20 -2.88
CA LEU A 93 -4.56 -13.59 -4.17
C LEU A 93 -6.03 -13.82 -4.55
N GLU A 94 -6.54 -15.04 -4.31
CA GLU A 94 -7.96 -15.35 -4.54
C GLU A 94 -8.87 -14.54 -3.60
N LEU A 95 -8.49 -14.38 -2.34
CA LEU A 95 -9.23 -13.55 -1.38
C LEU A 95 -9.20 -12.08 -1.77
N GLU A 96 -8.06 -11.56 -2.26
CA GLU A 96 -7.96 -10.19 -2.75
C GLU A 96 -8.87 -9.97 -3.97
N LEU A 97 -8.85 -10.86 -4.97
CA LEU A 97 -9.77 -10.80 -6.12
C LEU A 97 -11.24 -10.86 -5.69
N LYS A 98 -11.56 -11.76 -4.76
CA LYS A 98 -12.91 -11.82 -4.18
C LYS A 98 -13.25 -10.55 -3.42
N GLY A 99 -12.28 -9.99 -2.67
CA GLY A 99 -12.44 -8.73 -1.96
C GLY A 99 -12.80 -7.55 -2.86
N MET A 100 -12.34 -7.56 -4.11
CA MET A 100 -12.65 -6.53 -5.10
C MET A 100 -14.11 -6.59 -5.62
N THR A 101 -14.85 -7.64 -5.31
CA THR A 101 -16.29 -7.71 -5.64
C THR A 101 -17.17 -6.99 -4.61
N PHE A 102 -16.62 -6.58 -3.48
CA PHE A 102 -17.32 -5.81 -2.46
C PHE A 102 -16.99 -4.33 -2.63
N ASN A 103 -17.99 -3.48 -2.53
CA ASN A 103 -17.87 -2.03 -2.70
C ASN A 103 -17.27 -1.32 -1.46
N LYS A 104 -16.23 -1.90 -0.85
CA LYS A 104 -15.56 -1.32 0.34
C LYS A 104 -14.84 0.01 0.05
N ASP A 105 -14.45 0.22 -1.20
CA ASP A 105 -13.89 1.46 -1.71
C ASP A 105 -14.86 2.65 -1.67
N LEU A 106 -16.18 2.41 -1.57
CA LEU A 106 -17.20 3.44 -1.37
C LEU A 106 -17.25 3.98 0.07
N MET A 107 -16.50 3.40 1.00
CA MET A 107 -16.34 3.87 2.37
C MET A 107 -14.83 3.97 2.73
N PRO A 108 -14.04 4.80 2.02
CA PRO A 108 -12.58 4.82 2.13
C PRO A 108 -12.07 5.44 3.44
N ILE A 109 -12.95 6.07 4.21
CA ILE A 109 -12.60 6.74 5.47
C ILE A 109 -13.38 6.10 6.62
N ASP A 110 -12.65 5.63 7.63
CA ASP A 110 -13.18 5.14 8.89
C ASP A 110 -12.34 5.65 10.07
N GLN A 111 -12.72 5.31 11.31
CA GLN A 111 -12.05 5.83 12.50
C GLN A 111 -10.81 5.03 12.95
N MET A 112 -10.45 3.92 12.29
CA MET A 112 -9.38 3.02 12.76
C MET A 112 -8.33 2.70 11.69
N TRP A 113 -8.75 2.44 10.46
CA TRP A 113 -7.89 1.88 9.41
C TRP A 113 -7.81 2.76 8.16
N ALA A 114 -8.41 3.94 8.21
CA ALA A 114 -8.45 4.81 7.06
C ALA A 114 -7.08 5.41 6.73
N PHE A 115 -6.84 5.61 5.45
CA PHE A 115 -5.55 6.05 4.93
C PHE A 115 -5.11 7.44 5.43
N HIS A 116 -6.05 8.32 5.77
CA HIS A 116 -5.73 9.61 6.39
C HIS A 116 -4.98 9.45 7.72
N LEU A 117 -5.26 8.40 8.50
CA LEU A 117 -4.53 8.08 9.74
C LEU A 117 -3.10 7.61 9.43
N THR A 118 -2.94 6.78 8.40
CA THR A 118 -1.63 6.35 7.90
C THR A 118 -0.78 7.56 7.47
N MET A 119 -1.37 8.48 6.70
CA MET A 119 -0.67 9.69 6.28
C MET A 119 -0.31 10.59 7.47
N GLY A 120 -1.20 10.71 8.45
CA GLY A 120 -0.90 11.40 9.71
C GLY A 120 0.27 10.77 10.48
N GLN A 121 0.36 9.45 10.51
CA GLN A 121 1.47 8.73 11.12
C GLN A 121 2.79 8.99 10.38
N LEU A 122 2.79 8.91 9.06
CA LEU A 122 3.98 9.20 8.23
C LEU A 122 4.42 10.67 8.40
N ALA A 123 3.47 11.61 8.46
CA ALA A 123 3.70 13.04 8.66
C ALA A 123 4.27 13.38 10.03
N SER A 124 4.19 12.51 11.01
CA SER A 124 4.65 12.80 12.39
C SER A 124 6.16 13.03 12.51
N GLY A 125 6.96 12.65 11.50
CA GLY A 125 8.42 12.65 11.55
C GLY A 125 9.00 11.55 12.45
N LYS A 126 8.16 10.65 12.97
CA LYS A 126 8.55 9.53 13.86
C LYS A 126 8.13 8.17 13.29
N GLY A 127 7.59 8.17 12.07
CA GLY A 127 7.12 6.97 11.37
C GLY A 127 8.16 6.41 10.40
N ALA A 128 7.68 5.58 9.47
CA ALA A 128 8.51 4.94 8.45
C ALA A 128 8.99 5.91 7.34
N GLN A 129 8.31 7.05 7.15
CA GLN A 129 8.78 8.08 6.21
C GLN A 129 10.04 8.73 6.75
N PRO A 130 11.18 8.69 6.05
CA PRO A 130 12.40 9.36 6.48
C PRO A 130 12.27 10.89 6.34
N PHE A 131 12.95 11.61 7.25
CA PHE A 131 13.10 13.07 7.26
C PHE A 131 14.51 13.43 7.76
N VAL A 132 15.53 12.85 7.13
CA VAL A 132 16.94 12.99 7.51
C VAL A 132 17.69 13.91 6.56
N THR A 133 17.37 13.84 5.28
CA THR A 133 18.04 14.59 4.21
C THR A 133 17.08 15.55 3.52
N PRO A 134 17.57 16.63 2.86
CA PRO A 134 16.73 17.50 2.05
C PRO A 134 15.94 16.74 0.97
N GLN A 135 16.49 15.63 0.47
CA GLN A 135 15.78 14.79 -0.50
C GLN A 135 14.55 14.11 0.12
N ASP A 136 14.61 13.70 1.38
CA ASP A 136 13.45 13.11 2.07
C ASP A 136 12.28 14.08 2.17
N TYR A 137 12.57 15.35 2.43
CA TYR A 137 11.55 16.40 2.46
C TYR A 137 10.96 16.65 1.07
N ARG A 138 11.78 16.66 0.01
CA ARG A 138 11.29 16.74 -1.37
C ARG A 138 10.41 15.54 -1.73
N ASN A 139 10.85 14.34 -1.38
CA ASN A 139 10.08 13.11 -1.59
C ASN A 139 8.72 13.17 -0.88
N TRP A 140 8.73 13.69 0.36
CA TRP A 140 7.48 13.87 1.11
C TRP A 140 6.52 14.84 0.45
N LEU A 141 7.01 15.97 -0.06
CA LEU A 141 6.16 16.95 -0.78
C LEU A 141 5.50 16.32 -2.00
N VAL A 142 6.24 15.57 -2.81
CA VAL A 142 5.68 14.87 -3.98
C VAL A 142 4.64 13.81 -3.54
N ARG A 143 4.93 13.09 -2.45
CA ARG A 143 3.97 12.13 -1.87
C ARG A 143 2.68 12.81 -1.40
N LEU A 144 2.77 14.01 -0.84
CA LEU A 144 1.60 14.80 -0.44
C LEU A 144 0.72 15.19 -1.64
N GLU A 145 1.29 15.49 -2.80
CA GLU A 145 0.51 15.73 -4.02
C GLU A 145 -0.32 14.49 -4.40
N GLY A 146 0.28 13.30 -4.32
CA GLY A 146 -0.45 12.03 -4.48
C GLY A 146 -1.55 11.85 -3.43
N TYR A 147 -1.31 12.29 -2.20
CA TYR A 147 -2.33 12.23 -1.14
C TYR A 147 -3.51 13.18 -1.40
N LEU A 148 -3.27 14.36 -1.95
CA LEU A 148 -4.37 15.27 -2.36
C LEU A 148 -5.23 14.65 -3.45
N ASN A 149 -4.63 13.97 -4.43
CA ASN A 149 -5.37 13.25 -5.46
C ASN A 149 -6.21 12.12 -4.84
N TRP A 150 -5.62 11.35 -3.93
CA TRP A 150 -6.35 10.30 -3.20
C TRP A 150 -7.51 10.86 -2.39
N MET A 151 -7.34 12.01 -1.72
CA MET A 151 -8.40 12.67 -0.95
C MET A 151 -9.59 13.09 -1.83
N SER A 152 -9.30 13.60 -3.03
CA SER A 152 -10.34 13.93 -4.02
C SER A 152 -11.10 12.68 -4.46
N SER A 153 -10.40 11.60 -4.77
CA SER A 153 -11.03 10.32 -5.12
C SER A 153 -11.82 9.73 -3.97
N ALA A 154 -11.35 9.88 -2.72
CA ALA A 154 -12.06 9.43 -1.54
C ALA A 154 -13.38 10.19 -1.34
N GLU A 155 -13.39 11.52 -1.59
CA GLU A 155 -14.60 12.33 -1.55
C GLU A 155 -15.61 11.86 -2.60
N ASP A 156 -15.18 11.62 -3.83
CA ASP A 156 -16.05 11.16 -4.92
C ASP A 156 -16.59 9.75 -4.65
N LYS A 157 -15.75 8.85 -4.14
CA LYS A 157 -16.18 7.51 -3.71
C LYS A 157 -17.20 7.56 -2.58
N MET A 158 -17.04 8.45 -1.59
CA MET A 158 -18.05 8.61 -0.54
C MET A 158 -19.37 9.19 -1.07
N LYS A 159 -19.35 10.11 -2.04
CA LYS A 159 -20.57 10.61 -2.71
C LYS A 159 -21.30 9.47 -3.42
N GLU A 160 -20.56 8.70 -4.22
CA GLU A 160 -21.09 7.49 -4.88
C GLU A 160 -21.65 6.49 -3.84
N GLY A 161 -20.92 6.31 -2.73
CA GLY A 161 -21.36 5.47 -1.61
C GLY A 161 -22.70 5.92 -1.02
N MET A 162 -22.87 7.21 -0.78
CA MET A 162 -24.15 7.76 -0.27
C MET A 162 -25.30 7.47 -1.24
N GLU A 163 -25.12 7.61 -2.54
CA GLU A 163 -26.12 7.31 -3.55
C GLU A 163 -26.51 5.83 -3.58
N LYS A 164 -25.55 4.94 -3.32
CA LYS A 164 -25.73 3.48 -3.33
C LYS A 164 -26.08 2.89 -1.96
N GLY A 165 -26.18 3.71 -0.92
CA GLY A 165 -26.51 3.27 0.44
C GLY A 165 -25.32 2.69 1.22
N TYR A 166 -24.08 2.87 0.75
CA TYR A 166 -22.85 2.52 1.48
C TYR A 166 -22.41 3.69 2.35
N ILE A 167 -22.89 3.72 3.58
CA ILE A 167 -22.59 4.79 4.53
C ILE A 167 -22.14 4.22 5.87
N LEU A 168 -21.23 4.93 6.54
CA LEU A 168 -20.82 4.57 7.89
C LEU A 168 -21.97 4.80 8.88
N PRO A 169 -22.10 3.94 9.92
CA PRO A 169 -23.00 4.19 11.04
C PRO A 169 -22.71 5.54 11.70
N LYS A 170 -23.76 6.22 12.15
CA LYS A 170 -23.66 7.54 12.80
C LYS A 170 -22.68 7.59 13.96
N SER A 171 -22.55 6.50 14.72
CA SER A 171 -21.58 6.37 15.82
C SER A 171 -20.13 6.46 15.37
N LEU A 172 -19.82 5.94 14.17
CA LEU A 172 -18.48 5.99 13.57
C LEU A 172 -18.21 7.36 12.95
N ILE A 173 -19.18 7.95 12.25
CA ILE A 173 -19.06 9.31 11.69
C ILE A 173 -18.73 10.32 12.79
N LYS A 174 -19.38 10.22 13.96
CA LYS A 174 -19.09 11.08 15.12
C LYS A 174 -17.66 10.95 15.64
N LYS A 175 -16.96 9.86 15.34
CA LYS A 175 -15.55 9.66 15.70
C LYS A 175 -14.60 10.14 14.61
N VAL A 176 -14.99 9.99 13.34
CA VAL A 176 -14.16 10.40 12.18
C VAL A 176 -14.09 11.93 12.06
N ILE A 177 -15.20 12.63 12.22
CA ILE A 177 -15.24 14.10 12.06
C ILE A 177 -14.21 14.83 12.95
N PRO A 178 -14.08 14.54 14.25
CA PRO A 178 -13.05 15.17 15.08
C PRO A 178 -11.63 14.82 14.66
N GLN A 179 -11.37 13.60 14.13
CA GLN A 179 -10.06 13.20 13.64
C GLN A 179 -9.65 14.05 12.43
N LEU A 180 -10.55 14.20 11.45
CA LEU A 180 -10.31 15.06 10.29
C LEU A 180 -10.18 16.54 10.68
N ALA A 181 -11.02 17.03 11.59
CA ALA A 181 -10.94 18.39 12.09
C ALA A 181 -9.61 18.69 12.79
N ALA A 182 -9.06 17.73 13.53
CA ALA A 182 -7.74 17.86 14.16
C ALA A 182 -6.59 17.94 13.15
N MET A 183 -6.79 17.47 11.92
CA MET A 183 -5.83 17.58 10.83
C MET A 183 -5.91 18.91 10.08
N THR A 184 -6.88 19.77 10.36
CA THR A 184 -7.12 21.07 9.69
C THR A 184 -6.89 22.24 10.64
N GLY A 185 -5.82 22.21 11.44
CA GLY A 185 -5.50 23.26 12.40
C GLY A 185 -5.47 24.67 11.77
N SER A 186 -5.80 25.70 12.56
CA SER A 186 -5.90 27.10 12.09
C SER A 186 -4.55 27.70 11.70
N GLU A 187 -3.47 27.27 12.36
CA GLU A 187 -2.11 27.74 12.12
C GLU A 187 -1.30 26.62 11.44
N VAL A 188 -0.62 26.95 10.36
CA VAL A 188 0.22 26.00 9.61
C VAL A 188 1.23 25.30 10.51
N SER A 189 1.84 26.07 11.43
CA SER A 189 2.82 25.54 12.37
C SER A 189 2.24 24.50 13.33
N ASP A 190 0.94 24.50 13.60
CA ASP A 190 0.29 23.55 14.51
C ASP A 190 -0.21 22.31 13.80
N HIS A 191 -0.15 22.31 12.48
CA HIS A 191 -0.59 21.20 11.66
C HIS A 191 0.35 19.99 11.81
N LEU A 192 -0.23 18.78 11.89
CA LEU A 192 0.53 17.55 12.04
C LEU A 192 1.57 17.35 10.90
N PHE A 193 1.19 17.68 9.68
CA PHE A 193 2.06 17.59 8.50
C PHE A 193 3.25 18.57 8.51
N TYR A 194 3.24 19.55 9.40
CA TYR A 194 4.34 20.48 9.64
C TYR A 194 5.35 19.95 10.67
N SER A 195 5.03 18.86 11.35
CA SER A 195 5.88 18.32 12.42
C SER A 195 7.32 18.03 12.01
N PRO A 196 7.63 17.50 10.81
CA PRO A 196 9.02 17.31 10.37
C PRO A 196 9.80 18.61 10.27
N ILE A 197 9.17 19.72 9.90
CA ILE A 197 9.81 21.04 9.78
C ILE A 197 10.20 21.60 11.15
N LYS A 198 9.43 21.30 12.21
CA LYS A 198 9.75 21.74 13.57
C LYS A 198 11.01 21.11 14.14
N ASN A 199 11.43 19.97 13.59
CA ASN A 199 12.54 19.16 14.10
C ASN A 199 13.52 18.86 12.96
N LEU A 200 13.91 19.89 12.20
CA LEU A 200 14.90 19.74 11.13
C LEU A 200 16.20 19.15 11.69
N PRO A 201 16.78 18.13 11.05
CA PRO A 201 18.10 17.63 11.39
C PRO A 201 19.19 18.70 11.24
N GLU A 202 20.31 18.52 11.93
CA GLU A 202 21.50 19.34 11.72
C GLU A 202 22.04 19.13 10.28
N GLY A 203 22.60 20.20 9.68
CA GLY A 203 23.26 20.11 8.38
C GLY A 203 22.46 20.64 7.18
N PHE A 204 21.25 21.16 7.42
CA PHE A 204 20.52 21.89 6.38
C PHE A 204 21.13 23.26 6.16
N THR A 205 21.26 23.69 4.91
CA THR A 205 21.68 25.04 4.54
C THR A 205 20.52 26.03 4.69
N ALA A 206 20.81 27.34 4.66
CA ALA A 206 19.78 28.37 4.73
C ALA A 206 18.86 28.40 3.49
N GLU A 207 19.28 27.79 2.39
CA GLU A 207 18.50 27.68 1.15
C GLU A 207 17.61 26.44 1.13
N GLU A 208 17.94 25.41 1.88
CA GLU A 208 17.20 24.16 2.04
C GLU A 208 16.16 24.28 3.14
#